data_8027facfba2fc3c7c3c11bbadafb450c
#
_entry.id   8027facfba2fc3c7c3c11bbadafb450c
#
_cell.length_a   1.000
_cell.length_b   1.000
_cell.length_c   1.000
_cell.angle_alpha   90.00
_cell.angle_beta   90.00
_cell.angle_gamma   90.00
#
_symmetry.space_group_name_H-M   'P 1'
#
loop_
_entity.id
_entity.type
_entity.pdbx_description
1 polymer ?
#
loop_
_entity_poly.entity_id
_entity_poly.type
_entity_poly.pdbx_seq_one_letter_code
_entity_poly.pdbx_strand_id
1 'polypeptide(L)'
;MNDSAQTQQETYMYPHIEPYQAFMLPVSDDQKLYVECSGNPDGIPVIFLHGGPGGGSNPMQRRNFNPDLYQIILFDQRGSGRSLPHAWEPEADLSTNTTWKLVEDIEAIRLHLGIERWVVSGGSWGSTLSLSYAETHPERVLALLLRGIFTLRKEELDWFYEGTGAHMIYADEWEKYVAAAGPDVKPGGYIQRYHELLSNPDPEIHGPAALAWTTWEAATSTLLPDEQHVDDVQNPSFATTFARIENHFFINQGWMEDGQLIDNATILEEHGIPGMIVQGRYDVVCPMKTAWDLHRNWPSSKLSISKDAGHAMGESTTMSQLTRYADELAELLSQKS
;
A
#
# COMPACT_ATOMS: atom_id res chain seq x y z
N MET A 1 21.69 0.58 39.41
CA MET A 1 21.92 0.88 37.97
C MET A 1 21.77 -0.43 37.24
N ASN A 2 20.57 -0.73 36.78
CA ASN A 2 20.31 -1.88 35.92
C ASN A 2 20.33 -1.35 34.49
N ASP A 3 21.41 -1.66 33.80
CA ASP A 3 21.54 -1.45 32.37
C ASP A 3 20.69 -2.53 31.68
N SER A 4 19.41 -2.23 31.47
CA SER A 4 18.57 -3.06 30.61
C SER A 4 18.92 -2.72 29.17
N ALA A 5 19.99 -3.34 28.66
CA ALA A 5 20.23 -3.43 27.24
C ALA A 5 18.96 -4.06 26.63
N GLN A 6 18.11 -3.24 26.01
CA GLN A 6 17.12 -3.71 25.07
C GLN A 6 17.92 -4.38 23.94
N THR A 7 17.97 -5.70 23.97
CA THR A 7 18.41 -6.49 22.82
C THR A 7 17.52 -6.09 21.66
N GLN A 8 18.00 -5.27 20.73
CA GLN A 8 17.34 -5.04 19.46
C GLN A 8 17.15 -6.41 18.83
N GLN A 9 15.92 -6.86 18.75
CA GLN A 9 15.60 -8.12 18.10
C GLN A 9 15.93 -7.95 16.63
N GLU A 10 16.87 -8.77 16.12
CA GLU A 10 17.28 -8.73 14.73
C GLU A 10 16.05 -8.94 13.82
N THR A 11 15.85 -8.06 12.83
CA THR A 11 14.69 -8.13 11.92
C THR A 11 14.85 -9.36 11.03
N TYR A 12 13.87 -10.26 11.07
CA TYR A 12 13.84 -11.42 10.19
C TYR A 12 13.38 -11.02 8.80
N MET A 13 14.29 -11.09 7.84
CA MET A 13 14.06 -10.82 6.43
C MET A 13 15.16 -11.47 5.58
N TYR A 14 14.85 -11.72 4.30
CA TYR A 14 15.81 -12.33 3.39
C TYR A 14 16.87 -11.32 2.90
N PRO A 15 18.01 -11.79 2.39
CA PRO A 15 19.03 -10.95 1.79
C PRO A 15 18.50 -10.14 0.61
N HIS A 16 19.19 -9.06 0.29
CA HIS A 16 18.93 -8.30 -0.91
C HIS A 16 19.23 -9.14 -2.17
N ILE A 17 18.33 -9.09 -3.13
CA ILE A 17 18.49 -9.75 -4.44
C ILE A 17 18.17 -8.77 -5.57
N GLU A 18 18.75 -9.00 -6.75
CA GLU A 18 18.45 -8.24 -7.97
C GLU A 18 17.41 -8.96 -8.82
N PRO A 19 16.63 -8.24 -9.62
CA PRO A 19 15.71 -8.87 -10.56
C PRO A 19 16.50 -9.58 -11.67
N TYR A 20 16.05 -10.77 -12.05
CA TYR A 20 16.56 -11.46 -13.21
C TYR A 20 15.92 -10.97 -14.53
N GLN A 21 14.78 -10.26 -14.43
CA GLN A 21 14.07 -9.67 -15.55
C GLN A 21 13.41 -8.36 -15.11
N ALA A 22 13.46 -7.34 -15.98
CA ALA A 22 12.68 -6.13 -15.83
C ALA A 22 12.27 -5.61 -17.22
N PHE A 23 11.04 -5.11 -17.34
CA PHE A 23 10.50 -4.64 -18.63
C PHE A 23 9.40 -3.60 -18.42
N MET A 24 9.05 -2.91 -19.51
CA MET A 24 7.89 -2.04 -19.59
C MET A 24 6.76 -2.78 -20.28
N LEU A 25 5.65 -3.00 -19.60
CA LEU A 25 4.45 -3.64 -20.13
C LEU A 25 3.46 -2.57 -20.62
N PRO A 26 3.19 -2.47 -21.93
CA PRO A 26 2.10 -1.63 -22.42
C PRO A 26 0.75 -2.21 -21.96
N VAL A 27 -0.10 -1.35 -21.42
CA VAL A 27 -1.47 -1.67 -21.04
C VAL A 27 -2.45 -0.67 -21.66
N SER A 28 -3.73 -0.69 -21.28
CA SER A 28 -4.73 0.23 -21.82
C SER A 28 -4.38 1.71 -21.55
N ASP A 29 -5.02 2.60 -22.31
CA ASP A 29 -4.98 4.05 -22.09
C ASP A 29 -3.55 4.66 -22.23
N ASP A 30 -2.74 4.10 -23.14
CA ASP A 30 -1.36 4.51 -23.43
C ASP A 30 -0.39 4.43 -22.22
N GLN A 31 -0.78 3.66 -21.18
CA GLN A 31 0.06 3.42 -20.02
C GLN A 31 1.10 2.33 -20.27
N LYS A 32 2.27 2.47 -19.64
CA LYS A 32 3.35 1.47 -19.64
C LYS A 32 3.78 1.21 -18.21
N LEU A 33 3.54 0.00 -17.74
CA LEU A 33 3.89 -0.39 -16.39
C LEU A 33 5.32 -0.92 -16.33
N TYR A 34 6.10 -0.43 -15.37
CA TYR A 34 7.35 -1.09 -15.03
C TYR A 34 7.05 -2.34 -14.22
N VAL A 35 7.60 -3.47 -14.67
CA VAL A 35 7.45 -4.78 -14.02
C VAL A 35 8.82 -5.41 -13.88
N GLU A 36 9.11 -6.01 -12.74
CA GLU A 36 10.32 -6.78 -12.50
C GLU A 36 10.01 -8.12 -11.85
N CYS A 37 10.85 -9.12 -12.16
CA CYS A 37 10.78 -10.46 -11.60
C CYS A 37 12.11 -10.82 -10.95
N SER A 38 12.06 -11.34 -9.73
CA SER A 38 13.23 -11.74 -8.94
C SER A 38 12.99 -13.07 -8.22
N GLY A 39 14.03 -13.63 -7.61
CA GLY A 39 13.97 -14.93 -6.94
C GLY A 39 13.97 -16.12 -7.91
N ASN A 40 13.22 -17.18 -7.57
CA ASN A 40 13.16 -18.42 -8.36
C ASN A 40 12.11 -18.33 -9.48
N PRO A 41 12.50 -18.36 -10.76
CA PRO A 41 11.54 -18.30 -11.89
C PRO A 41 10.51 -19.43 -11.91
N ASP A 42 10.83 -20.59 -11.30
CA ASP A 42 9.96 -21.76 -11.22
C ASP A 42 9.29 -21.90 -9.84
N GLY A 43 9.43 -20.87 -9.00
CA GLY A 43 8.89 -20.83 -7.64
C GLY A 43 7.42 -20.45 -7.58
N ILE A 44 6.89 -20.36 -6.36
CA ILE A 44 5.52 -19.90 -6.10
C ILE A 44 5.43 -18.43 -6.57
N PRO A 45 4.58 -18.08 -7.53
CA PRO A 45 4.47 -16.71 -7.97
C PRO A 45 3.78 -15.86 -6.90
N VAL A 46 4.38 -14.72 -6.60
CA VAL A 46 3.82 -13.68 -5.73
C VAL A 46 3.92 -12.32 -6.39
N ILE A 47 2.79 -11.61 -6.46
CA ILE A 47 2.76 -10.21 -6.86
C ILE A 47 2.64 -9.32 -5.64
N PHE A 48 3.46 -8.27 -5.57
CA PHE A 48 3.42 -7.27 -4.50
C PHE A 48 2.81 -5.96 -5.02
N LEU A 49 1.75 -5.53 -4.36
CA LEU A 49 1.01 -4.29 -4.65
C LEU A 49 1.45 -3.20 -3.66
N HIS A 50 2.15 -2.18 -4.16
CA HIS A 50 2.64 -1.09 -3.33
C HIS A 50 1.52 -0.18 -2.81
N GLY A 51 1.81 0.55 -1.73
CA GLY A 51 0.90 1.49 -1.09
C GLY A 51 0.87 2.89 -1.72
N GLY A 52 0.25 3.78 -1.02
CA GLY A 52 -0.16 5.13 -1.38
C GLY A 52 -1.69 5.16 -1.54
N PRO A 53 -2.25 5.17 -2.77
CA PRO A 53 -1.64 4.86 -4.07
C PRO A 53 -0.58 5.87 -4.53
N GLY A 54 0.39 5.42 -5.31
CA GLY A 54 1.40 6.32 -5.89
C GLY A 54 2.81 6.17 -5.33
N GLY A 55 3.02 5.32 -4.30
CA GLY A 55 4.32 5.15 -3.66
C GLY A 55 5.40 4.48 -4.52
N GLY A 56 5.00 3.68 -5.52
CA GLY A 56 5.94 2.88 -6.29
C GLY A 56 6.52 1.69 -5.52
N SER A 57 7.11 0.76 -6.22
CA SER A 57 7.78 -0.40 -5.62
C SER A 57 9.26 -0.13 -5.32
N ASN A 58 9.79 -0.83 -4.31
CA ASN A 58 11.20 -0.71 -3.94
C ASN A 58 11.81 -2.08 -3.59
N PRO A 59 13.15 -2.20 -3.61
CA PRO A 59 13.86 -3.46 -3.36
C PRO A 59 13.59 -4.12 -2.00
N MET A 60 13.22 -3.36 -0.98
CA MET A 60 12.92 -3.91 0.36
C MET A 60 11.75 -4.89 0.33
N GLN A 61 10.79 -4.69 -0.57
CA GLN A 61 9.60 -5.54 -0.69
C GLN A 61 9.94 -6.97 -1.12
N ARG A 62 11.05 -7.19 -1.86
CA ARG A 62 11.53 -8.53 -2.23
C ARG A 62 11.95 -9.34 -1.01
N ARG A 63 12.42 -8.68 0.05
CA ARG A 63 13.05 -9.29 1.24
C ARG A 63 12.07 -9.98 2.19
N ASN A 64 10.77 -9.85 1.96
CA ASN A 64 9.74 -10.61 2.68
C ASN A 64 9.62 -12.06 2.21
N PHE A 65 10.15 -12.39 1.03
CA PHE A 65 9.93 -13.68 0.39
C PHE A 65 11.24 -14.44 0.25
N ASN A 66 11.20 -15.75 0.54
CA ASN A 66 12.33 -16.64 0.32
C ASN A 66 12.64 -16.73 -1.18
N PRO A 67 13.81 -16.23 -1.63
CA PRO A 67 14.12 -16.16 -3.07
C PRO A 67 14.33 -17.54 -3.71
N ASP A 68 14.53 -18.59 -2.93
CA ASP A 68 14.65 -19.97 -3.45
C ASP A 68 13.26 -20.60 -3.69
N LEU A 69 12.21 -20.10 -3.02
CA LEU A 69 10.87 -20.65 -3.06
C LEU A 69 9.89 -19.83 -3.91
N TYR A 70 10.12 -18.51 -4.01
CA TYR A 70 9.20 -17.59 -4.65
C TYR A 70 9.71 -17.01 -5.95
N GLN A 71 8.83 -16.93 -6.96
CA GLN A 71 8.94 -16.00 -8.07
C GLN A 71 8.30 -14.67 -7.62
N ILE A 72 9.12 -13.64 -7.40
CA ILE A 72 8.70 -12.38 -6.79
C ILE A 72 8.51 -11.33 -7.89
N ILE A 73 7.27 -10.87 -8.07
CA ILE A 73 6.90 -9.87 -9.06
C ILE A 73 6.60 -8.56 -8.32
N LEU A 74 7.37 -7.51 -8.65
CA LEU A 74 7.07 -6.14 -8.29
C LEU A 74 6.69 -5.36 -9.53
N PHE A 75 5.78 -4.40 -9.39
CA PHE A 75 5.47 -3.45 -10.45
C PHE A 75 5.13 -2.09 -9.86
N ASP A 76 5.30 -1.07 -10.66
CA ASP A 76 4.86 0.28 -10.32
C ASP A 76 3.50 0.53 -10.97
N GLN A 77 2.49 0.88 -10.16
CA GLN A 77 1.14 1.18 -10.62
C GLN A 77 1.14 2.42 -11.52
N ARG A 78 0.06 2.64 -12.27
CA ARG A 78 -0.08 3.77 -13.21
C ARG A 78 0.35 5.08 -12.60
N GLY A 79 1.16 5.84 -13.32
CA GLY A 79 1.62 7.17 -12.94
C GLY A 79 2.71 7.22 -11.88
N SER A 80 3.04 6.09 -11.23
CA SER A 80 3.99 6.05 -10.11
C SER A 80 5.32 5.41 -10.48
N GLY A 81 6.34 5.68 -9.68
CA GLY A 81 7.64 5.06 -9.76
C GLY A 81 8.27 5.19 -11.15
N ARG A 82 8.51 4.06 -11.80
CA ARG A 82 9.11 3.94 -13.15
C ARG A 82 8.09 3.74 -14.26
N SER A 83 6.79 3.62 -13.92
CA SER A 83 5.69 3.52 -14.88
C SER A 83 5.42 4.86 -15.57
N LEU A 84 4.95 4.81 -16.82
CA LEU A 84 4.79 5.98 -17.68
C LEU A 84 3.36 6.09 -18.24
N PRO A 85 2.87 7.35 -18.47
CA PRO A 85 3.47 8.65 -18.11
C PRO A 85 3.48 8.85 -16.59
N HIS A 86 4.35 9.73 -16.08
CA HIS A 86 4.40 10.02 -14.64
C HIS A 86 3.29 10.98 -14.21
N ALA A 87 2.67 10.75 -13.05
CA ALA A 87 1.61 11.60 -12.55
C ALA A 87 2.06 13.02 -12.13
N TRP A 88 3.37 13.25 -11.93
CA TRP A 88 3.90 14.59 -11.67
C TRP A 88 4.04 15.45 -12.93
N GLU A 89 3.97 14.86 -14.13
CA GLU A 89 4.06 15.61 -15.38
C GLU A 89 2.84 16.54 -15.54
N PRO A 90 3.05 17.76 -16.08
CA PRO A 90 1.96 18.76 -16.16
C PRO A 90 0.74 18.30 -16.98
N GLU A 91 0.98 17.49 -18.02
CA GLU A 91 -0.06 16.97 -18.91
C GLU A 91 -0.63 15.62 -18.47
N ALA A 92 -0.21 15.10 -17.29
CA ALA A 92 -0.68 13.80 -16.83
C ALA A 92 -2.20 13.79 -16.60
N ASP A 93 -2.88 12.92 -17.31
CA ASP A 93 -4.31 12.65 -17.14
C ASP A 93 -4.51 11.43 -16.23
N LEU A 94 -5.09 11.65 -15.05
CA LEU A 94 -5.39 10.60 -14.09
C LEU A 94 -6.80 10.01 -14.29
N SER A 95 -7.60 10.49 -15.22
CA SER A 95 -9.01 10.10 -15.39
C SER A 95 -9.20 8.58 -15.58
N THR A 96 -8.22 7.92 -16.20
CA THR A 96 -8.22 6.46 -16.39
C THR A 96 -7.50 5.69 -15.28
N ASN A 97 -6.90 6.37 -14.29
CA ASN A 97 -6.26 5.72 -13.16
C ASN A 97 -7.31 5.46 -12.07
N THR A 98 -7.95 4.30 -12.13
CA THR A 98 -9.02 3.88 -11.22
C THR A 98 -8.69 2.51 -10.62
N THR A 99 -9.33 2.15 -9.49
CA THR A 99 -9.16 0.83 -8.87
C THR A 99 -9.39 -0.31 -9.87
N TRP A 100 -10.43 -0.19 -10.68
CA TRP A 100 -10.79 -1.24 -11.64
C TRP A 100 -9.81 -1.34 -12.81
N LYS A 101 -9.22 -0.22 -13.24
CA LYS A 101 -8.13 -0.24 -14.23
C LYS A 101 -6.85 -0.85 -13.65
N LEU A 102 -6.56 -0.64 -12.38
CA LEU A 102 -5.44 -1.32 -11.71
C LEU A 102 -5.69 -2.83 -11.57
N VAL A 103 -6.93 -3.26 -11.34
CA VAL A 103 -7.31 -4.69 -11.36
C VAL A 103 -7.10 -5.30 -12.76
N GLU A 104 -7.50 -4.60 -13.83
CA GLU A 104 -7.21 -5.01 -15.23
C GLU A 104 -5.70 -5.10 -15.49
N ASP A 105 -4.92 -4.15 -15.00
CA ASP A 105 -3.46 -4.12 -15.14
C ASP A 105 -2.79 -5.32 -14.46
N ILE A 106 -3.25 -5.70 -13.26
CA ILE A 106 -2.77 -6.90 -12.55
C ILE A 106 -3.03 -8.15 -13.40
N GLU A 107 -4.21 -8.28 -14.00
CA GLU A 107 -4.50 -9.38 -14.93
C GLU A 107 -3.63 -9.34 -16.19
N ALA A 108 -3.34 -8.16 -16.74
CA ALA A 108 -2.45 -8.02 -17.88
C ALA A 108 -1.01 -8.51 -17.54
N ILE A 109 -0.50 -8.20 -16.35
CA ILE A 109 0.80 -8.68 -15.86
C ILE A 109 0.76 -10.21 -15.72
N ARG A 110 -0.28 -10.76 -15.07
CA ARG A 110 -0.44 -12.21 -14.87
C ARG A 110 -0.42 -12.97 -16.19
N LEU A 111 -1.21 -12.50 -17.16
CA LEU A 111 -1.31 -13.10 -18.49
C LEU A 111 0.01 -13.00 -19.27
N HIS A 112 0.70 -11.85 -19.21
CA HIS A 112 2.00 -11.64 -19.87
C HIS A 112 3.07 -12.59 -19.34
N LEU A 113 3.07 -12.88 -18.03
CA LEU A 113 4.00 -13.80 -17.39
C LEU A 113 3.57 -15.26 -17.49
N GLY A 114 2.39 -15.57 -18.06
CA GLY A 114 1.87 -16.94 -18.18
C GLY A 114 1.52 -17.58 -16.84
N ILE A 115 1.25 -16.78 -15.80
CA ILE A 115 0.92 -17.26 -14.45
C ILE A 115 -0.56 -17.60 -14.39
N GLU A 116 -0.91 -18.79 -13.92
CA GLU A 116 -2.30 -19.21 -13.75
C GLU A 116 -2.91 -18.63 -12.46
N ARG A 117 -2.21 -18.77 -11.35
CA ARG A 117 -2.61 -18.30 -10.01
C ARG A 117 -1.37 -17.83 -9.26
N TRP A 118 -1.54 -16.89 -8.36
CA TRP A 118 -0.45 -16.35 -7.53
C TRP A 118 -0.86 -16.00 -6.12
N VAL A 119 0.11 -15.82 -5.25
CA VAL A 119 -0.05 -15.12 -3.98
C VAL A 119 -0.13 -13.64 -4.28
N VAL A 120 -1.07 -12.93 -3.66
CA VAL A 120 -1.17 -11.48 -3.77
C VAL A 120 -0.81 -10.85 -2.43
N SER A 121 0.15 -9.96 -2.44
CA SER A 121 0.66 -9.30 -1.23
C SER A 121 0.58 -7.80 -1.38
N GLY A 122 0.24 -7.11 -0.30
CA GLY A 122 0.19 -5.65 -0.31
C GLY A 122 -0.08 -5.07 1.07
N GLY A 123 0.23 -3.79 1.22
CA GLY A 123 -0.03 -3.08 2.47
C GLY A 123 -0.56 -1.68 2.22
N SER A 124 -1.29 -1.12 3.18
CA SER A 124 -1.95 0.18 3.01
C SER A 124 -2.90 0.14 1.82
N TRP A 125 -2.83 1.11 0.90
CA TRP A 125 -3.53 1.02 -0.38
C TRP A 125 -3.29 -0.33 -1.10
N GLY A 126 -2.09 -0.91 -1.00
CA GLY A 126 -1.83 -2.24 -1.57
C GLY A 126 -2.73 -3.33 -0.99
N SER A 127 -3.21 -3.22 0.25
CA SER A 127 -4.21 -4.13 0.80
C SER A 127 -5.60 -3.89 0.21
N THR A 128 -5.98 -2.63 -0.03
CA THR A 128 -7.21 -2.24 -0.76
C THR A 128 -7.23 -2.88 -2.14
N LEU A 129 -6.14 -2.70 -2.90
CA LEU A 129 -6.02 -3.22 -4.25
C LEU A 129 -5.95 -4.76 -4.28
N SER A 130 -5.28 -5.37 -3.28
CA SER A 130 -5.23 -6.84 -3.13
C SER A 130 -6.62 -7.44 -2.89
N LEU A 131 -7.41 -6.82 -2.02
CA LEU A 131 -8.79 -7.23 -1.76
C LEU A 131 -9.68 -7.03 -2.98
N SER A 132 -9.61 -5.85 -3.63
CA SER A 132 -10.37 -5.56 -4.85
C SER A 132 -10.08 -6.57 -5.96
N TYR A 133 -8.79 -6.94 -6.13
CA TYR A 133 -8.39 -7.96 -7.10
C TYR A 133 -8.90 -9.36 -6.71
N ALA A 134 -8.73 -9.77 -5.45
CA ALA A 134 -9.10 -11.09 -4.99
C ALA A 134 -10.62 -11.31 -4.98
N GLU A 135 -11.39 -10.28 -4.67
CA GLU A 135 -12.87 -10.34 -4.73
C GLU A 135 -13.39 -10.37 -6.17
N THR A 136 -12.64 -9.79 -7.13
CA THR A 136 -13.00 -9.80 -8.56
C THR A 136 -12.53 -11.08 -9.25
N HIS A 137 -11.37 -11.61 -8.91
CA HIS A 137 -10.72 -12.77 -9.52
C HIS A 137 -10.31 -13.83 -8.49
N PRO A 138 -11.23 -14.32 -7.65
CA PRO A 138 -10.88 -15.25 -6.56
C PRO A 138 -10.23 -16.55 -7.08
N GLU A 139 -10.57 -16.98 -8.29
CA GLU A 139 -9.97 -18.16 -8.93
C GLU A 139 -8.50 -17.97 -9.33
N ARG A 140 -7.99 -16.73 -9.32
CA ARG A 140 -6.58 -16.38 -9.64
C ARG A 140 -5.70 -16.26 -8.42
N VAL A 141 -6.28 -16.31 -7.22
CA VAL A 141 -5.56 -16.10 -5.97
C VAL A 141 -5.27 -17.41 -5.26
N LEU A 142 -3.99 -17.66 -4.94
CA LEU A 142 -3.54 -18.78 -4.12
C LEU A 142 -3.67 -18.47 -2.63
N ALA A 143 -3.34 -17.25 -2.23
CA ALA A 143 -3.40 -16.73 -0.86
C ALA A 143 -3.25 -15.22 -0.87
N LEU A 144 -3.61 -14.57 0.25
CA LEU A 144 -3.35 -13.15 0.50
C LEU A 144 -2.37 -12.97 1.66
N LEU A 145 -1.37 -12.08 1.48
CA LEU A 145 -0.46 -11.62 2.53
C LEU A 145 -0.57 -10.11 2.65
N LEU A 146 -1.28 -9.64 3.67
CA LEU A 146 -1.70 -8.25 3.81
C LEU A 146 -1.10 -7.57 5.04
N ARG A 147 -0.88 -6.25 4.96
CA ARG A 147 -0.37 -5.43 6.06
C ARG A 147 -1.03 -4.05 6.10
N GLY A 148 -1.21 -3.50 7.33
CA GLY A 148 -1.71 -2.14 7.48
C GLY A 148 -3.01 -1.95 6.71
N ILE A 149 -4.05 -2.69 7.10
CA ILE A 149 -5.29 -2.82 6.31
C ILE A 149 -5.98 -1.48 6.14
N PHE A 150 -6.17 -1.13 4.87
CA PHE A 150 -6.95 0.02 4.41
C PHE A 150 -8.04 -0.49 3.46
N THR A 151 -9.27 -0.04 3.63
CA THR A 151 -10.42 -0.44 2.81
C THR A 151 -11.12 0.74 2.15
N LEU A 152 -10.54 1.93 2.32
CA LEU A 152 -10.97 3.19 1.72
C LEU A 152 -12.42 3.57 2.10
N ARG A 153 -12.87 3.16 3.30
CA ARG A 153 -14.15 3.62 3.84
C ARG A 153 -14.07 5.11 4.19
N LYS A 154 -15.22 5.77 4.10
CA LYS A 154 -15.30 7.18 4.49
C LYS A 154 -14.78 7.45 5.91
N GLU A 155 -15.07 6.56 6.87
CA GLU A 155 -14.59 6.71 8.25
C GLU A 155 -13.05 6.67 8.37
N GLU A 156 -12.36 5.93 7.48
CA GLU A 156 -10.90 5.85 7.46
C GLU A 156 -10.29 7.14 6.89
N LEU A 157 -10.89 7.70 5.84
CA LEU A 157 -10.50 8.99 5.28
C LEU A 157 -10.78 10.14 6.26
N ASP A 158 -11.94 10.13 6.90
CA ASP A 158 -12.32 11.13 7.91
C ASP A 158 -11.33 11.08 9.09
N TRP A 159 -10.98 9.88 9.56
CA TRP A 159 -10.01 9.67 10.65
C TRP A 159 -8.67 10.32 10.33
N PHE A 160 -8.13 10.08 9.13
CA PHE A 160 -6.74 10.42 8.84
C PHE A 160 -6.59 11.80 8.20
N TYR A 161 -7.46 12.19 7.26
CA TYR A 161 -7.31 13.40 6.46
C TYR A 161 -8.28 14.53 6.81
N GLU A 162 -9.38 14.26 7.53
CA GLU A 162 -10.47 15.24 7.70
C GLU A 162 -10.59 15.76 9.14
N GLY A 163 -9.58 15.54 9.98
CA GLY A 163 -9.50 16.13 11.31
C GLY A 163 -10.49 15.53 12.32
N THR A 164 -10.82 14.24 12.19
CA THR A 164 -11.72 13.58 13.15
C THR A 164 -11.01 12.61 14.10
N GLY A 165 -9.71 12.33 13.91
CA GLY A 165 -9.01 11.34 14.72
C GLY A 165 -7.50 11.53 14.83
N ALA A 166 -6.71 11.19 13.80
CA ALA A 166 -5.25 11.16 13.81
C ALA A 166 -4.59 12.48 14.27
N HIS A 167 -5.20 13.62 13.93
CA HIS A 167 -4.78 14.95 14.37
C HIS A 167 -4.68 15.13 15.88
N MET A 168 -5.40 14.32 16.66
CA MET A 168 -5.34 14.38 18.13
C MET A 168 -4.06 13.75 18.69
N ILE A 169 -3.40 12.91 17.91
CA ILE A 169 -2.16 12.22 18.27
C ILE A 169 -0.94 12.98 17.77
N TYR A 170 -1.04 13.54 16.54
CA TYR A 170 0.02 14.26 15.85
C TYR A 170 -0.41 15.72 15.58
N ALA A 171 -0.73 16.46 16.65
CA ALA A 171 -1.28 17.81 16.53
C ALA A 171 -0.30 18.80 15.89
N ASP A 172 1.00 18.65 16.14
CA ASP A 172 2.08 19.46 15.60
C ASP A 172 2.27 19.24 14.09
N GLU A 173 2.19 18.01 13.60
CA GLU A 173 2.25 17.71 12.17
C GLU A 173 0.95 18.11 11.46
N TRP A 174 -0.20 17.96 12.14
CA TRP A 174 -1.49 18.38 11.64
C TRP A 174 -1.58 19.88 11.39
N GLU A 175 -0.96 20.71 12.25
CA GLU A 175 -0.90 22.18 12.03
C GLU A 175 -0.24 22.53 10.69
N LYS A 176 0.81 21.79 10.30
CA LYS A 176 1.50 22.00 9.01
C LYS A 176 0.60 21.62 7.83
N TYR A 177 -0.09 20.49 7.93
CA TYR A 177 -1.05 20.02 6.94
C TYR A 177 -2.19 21.04 6.74
N VAL A 178 -2.80 21.50 7.82
CA VAL A 178 -3.88 22.49 7.79
C VAL A 178 -3.40 23.85 7.24
N ALA A 179 -2.21 24.29 7.63
CA ALA A 179 -1.64 25.56 7.16
C ALA A 179 -1.48 25.59 5.63
N ALA A 180 -1.05 24.47 5.03
CA ALA A 180 -0.91 24.37 3.58
C ALA A 180 -2.28 24.36 2.85
N ALA A 181 -3.31 23.78 3.47
CA ALA A 181 -4.68 23.84 2.94
C ALA A 181 -5.30 25.24 2.95
N GLY A 182 -4.87 26.07 3.90
CA GLY A 182 -5.34 27.44 4.09
C GLY A 182 -6.38 27.59 5.23
N PRO A 183 -6.57 28.84 5.72
CA PRO A 183 -7.27 29.11 6.98
C PRO A 183 -8.80 28.90 6.94
N ASP A 184 -9.40 28.84 5.76
CA ASP A 184 -10.86 28.82 5.60
C ASP A 184 -11.42 27.38 5.52
N VAL A 185 -10.54 26.36 5.52
CA VAL A 185 -10.96 24.96 5.42
C VAL A 185 -11.45 24.46 6.79
N LYS A 186 -12.59 23.80 6.78
CA LYS A 186 -13.17 23.18 7.97
C LYS A 186 -12.93 21.66 7.95
N PRO A 187 -12.96 21.01 9.12
CA PRO A 187 -12.98 19.55 9.19
C PRO A 187 -14.05 18.95 8.25
N GLY A 188 -13.69 17.93 7.49
CA GLY A 188 -14.52 17.33 6.45
C GLY A 188 -14.38 17.97 5.07
N GLY A 189 -13.44 18.90 4.87
CA GLY A 189 -13.20 19.60 3.60
C GLY A 189 -11.75 19.60 3.13
N TYR A 190 -10.85 18.91 3.83
CA TYR A 190 -9.43 18.94 3.48
C TYR A 190 -9.10 18.15 2.21
N ILE A 191 -9.66 16.97 2.01
CA ILE A 191 -9.46 16.18 0.78
C ILE A 191 -9.90 16.98 -0.45
N GLN A 192 -11.09 17.62 -0.38
CA GLN A 192 -11.59 18.49 -1.46
C GLN A 192 -10.66 19.68 -1.71
N ARG A 193 -10.22 20.33 -0.64
CA ARG A 193 -9.32 21.49 -0.76
C ARG A 193 -7.97 21.11 -1.35
N TYR A 194 -7.40 20.03 -0.91
CA TYR A 194 -6.16 19.51 -1.50
C TYR A 194 -6.35 19.10 -2.96
N HIS A 195 -7.52 18.57 -3.33
CA HIS A 195 -7.84 18.30 -4.74
C HIS A 195 -7.74 19.56 -5.61
N GLU A 196 -8.28 20.68 -5.14
CA GLU A 196 -8.19 21.97 -5.83
C GLU A 196 -6.73 22.46 -5.96
N LEU A 197 -5.94 22.32 -4.89
CA LEU A 197 -4.54 22.74 -4.88
C LEU A 197 -3.68 21.87 -5.79
N LEU A 198 -3.80 20.53 -5.68
CA LEU A 198 -3.01 19.56 -6.44
C LEU A 198 -3.35 19.51 -7.92
N SER A 199 -4.57 19.91 -8.29
CA SER A 199 -5.02 20.04 -9.69
C SER A 199 -4.60 21.37 -10.32
N ASN A 200 -4.06 22.30 -9.55
CA ASN A 200 -3.62 23.59 -10.09
C ASN A 200 -2.35 23.38 -10.95
N PRO A 201 -2.29 23.94 -12.18
CA PRO A 201 -1.13 23.80 -13.05
C PRO A 201 0.11 24.57 -12.55
N ASP A 202 -0.06 25.56 -11.68
CA ASP A 202 1.03 26.37 -11.14
C ASP A 202 1.84 25.57 -10.10
N PRO A 203 3.15 25.29 -10.32
CA PRO A 203 3.99 24.57 -9.38
C PRO A 203 4.18 25.29 -8.04
N GLU A 204 4.05 26.62 -8.00
CA GLU A 204 4.11 27.40 -6.77
C GLU A 204 2.87 27.16 -5.88
N ILE A 205 1.81 26.60 -6.43
CA ILE A 205 0.58 26.25 -5.71
C ILE A 205 0.53 24.77 -5.39
N HIS A 206 0.68 23.89 -6.39
CA HIS A 206 0.56 22.44 -6.13
C HIS A 206 1.76 21.84 -5.42
N GLY A 207 2.96 22.39 -5.61
CA GLY A 207 4.18 21.85 -4.98
C GLY A 207 4.16 21.87 -3.46
N PRO A 208 3.92 23.04 -2.81
CA PRO A 208 3.76 23.10 -1.36
C PRO A 208 2.63 22.23 -0.81
N ALA A 209 1.50 22.14 -1.52
CA ALA A 209 0.40 21.28 -1.13
C ALA A 209 0.77 19.80 -1.20
N ALA A 210 1.43 19.36 -2.27
CA ALA A 210 1.92 18.00 -2.42
C ALA A 210 2.89 17.62 -1.31
N LEU A 211 3.82 18.51 -1.00
CA LEU A 211 4.79 18.30 0.05
C LEU A 211 4.13 18.17 1.43
N ALA A 212 3.17 19.05 1.75
CA ALA A 212 2.45 19.01 3.02
C ALA A 212 1.62 17.73 3.18
N TRP A 213 0.93 17.30 2.12
CA TRP A 213 0.19 16.04 2.07
C TRP A 213 1.08 14.85 2.35
N THR A 214 2.17 14.71 1.59
CA THR A 214 3.09 13.58 1.67
C THR A 214 3.86 13.56 3.00
N THR A 215 4.23 14.73 3.53
CA THR A 215 4.88 14.86 4.84
C THR A 215 3.96 14.43 5.98
N TRP A 216 2.68 14.77 5.93
CA TRP A 216 1.69 14.34 6.92
C TRP A 216 1.66 12.81 7.04
N GLU A 217 1.61 12.11 5.93
CA GLU A 217 1.61 10.65 5.95
C GLU A 217 2.95 10.08 6.43
N ALA A 218 4.07 10.56 5.90
CA ALA A 218 5.38 10.07 6.28
C ALA A 218 5.67 10.26 7.79
N ALA A 219 5.35 11.43 8.34
CA ALA A 219 5.58 11.75 9.76
C ALA A 219 4.73 10.90 10.73
N THR A 220 3.61 10.35 10.25
CA THR A 220 2.67 9.57 11.08
C THR A 220 2.76 8.05 10.86
N SER A 221 3.58 7.61 9.89
CA SER A 221 3.65 6.20 9.46
C SER A 221 4.43 5.31 10.42
N THR A 222 5.37 5.83 11.19
CA THR A 222 6.20 5.06 12.12
C THR A 222 5.79 5.28 13.57
N LEU A 223 5.95 4.26 14.42
CA LEU A 223 5.67 4.39 15.86
C LEU A 223 6.60 5.40 16.53
N LEU A 224 7.88 5.36 16.17
CA LEU A 224 8.87 6.35 16.63
C LEU A 224 9.21 7.27 15.47
N PRO A 225 9.49 8.57 15.74
CA PRO A 225 9.87 9.51 14.69
C PRO A 225 11.04 8.99 13.85
N ASP A 226 10.90 9.07 12.52
CA ASP A 226 11.92 8.69 11.55
C ASP A 226 12.15 9.87 10.60
N GLU A 227 13.13 10.71 10.94
CA GLU A 227 13.47 11.91 10.16
C GLU A 227 13.95 11.53 8.74
N GLN A 228 14.66 10.39 8.60
CA GLN A 228 15.13 9.95 7.29
C GLN A 228 13.94 9.57 6.38
N HIS A 229 12.93 8.91 6.93
CA HIS A 229 11.71 8.58 6.19
C HIS A 229 10.97 9.84 5.73
N VAL A 230 10.92 10.86 6.57
CA VAL A 230 10.34 12.17 6.20
C VAL A 230 11.20 12.86 5.12
N ASP A 231 12.51 12.83 5.23
CA ASP A 231 13.42 13.44 4.23
C ASP A 231 13.34 12.73 2.87
N ASP A 232 13.20 11.40 2.85
CA ASP A 232 13.10 10.61 1.62
C ASP A 232 11.89 11.00 0.75
N VAL A 233 10.82 11.50 1.35
CA VAL A 233 9.60 11.92 0.62
C VAL A 233 9.63 13.39 0.16
N GLN A 234 10.70 14.14 0.48
CA GLN A 234 10.81 15.56 0.10
C GLN A 234 11.14 15.79 -1.39
N ASN A 235 11.41 14.72 -2.16
CA ASN A 235 11.63 14.86 -3.60
C ASN A 235 10.36 15.42 -4.28
N PRO A 236 10.41 16.56 -4.98
CA PRO A 236 9.22 17.21 -5.53
C PRO A 236 8.44 16.33 -6.52
N SER A 237 9.12 15.57 -7.37
CA SER A 237 8.45 14.68 -8.32
C SER A 237 7.75 13.53 -7.59
N PHE A 238 8.37 12.97 -6.55
CA PHE A 238 7.74 11.95 -5.72
C PHE A 238 6.54 12.51 -4.97
N ALA A 239 6.72 13.62 -4.25
CA ALA A 239 5.65 14.24 -3.47
C ALA A 239 4.44 14.60 -4.35
N THR A 240 4.68 15.17 -5.54
CA THR A 240 3.61 15.53 -6.48
C THR A 240 2.90 14.27 -7.01
N THR A 241 3.66 13.24 -7.40
CA THR A 241 3.10 11.95 -7.84
C THR A 241 2.21 11.34 -6.78
N PHE A 242 2.77 11.18 -5.58
CA PHE A 242 2.11 10.55 -4.44
C PHE A 242 0.82 11.27 -4.07
N ALA A 243 0.91 12.58 -3.77
CA ALA A 243 -0.24 13.37 -3.35
C ALA A 243 -1.34 13.46 -4.43
N ARG A 244 -0.97 13.63 -5.72
CA ARG A 244 -1.95 13.69 -6.81
C ARG A 244 -2.70 12.39 -7.00
N ILE A 245 -2.00 11.24 -6.99
CA ILE A 245 -2.63 9.94 -7.16
C ILE A 245 -3.49 9.61 -5.95
N GLU A 246 -2.98 9.74 -4.72
CA GLU A 246 -3.77 9.47 -3.52
C GLU A 246 -5.04 10.32 -3.46
N ASN A 247 -4.91 11.63 -3.59
CA ASN A 247 -6.05 12.53 -3.53
C ASN A 247 -7.07 12.22 -4.64
N HIS A 248 -6.60 11.87 -5.85
CA HIS A 248 -7.47 11.45 -6.95
C HIS A 248 -8.29 10.19 -6.58
N PHE A 249 -7.69 9.22 -5.92
CA PHE A 249 -8.42 8.04 -5.47
C PHE A 249 -9.37 8.35 -4.32
N PHE A 250 -8.95 9.18 -3.37
CA PHE A 250 -9.74 9.47 -2.18
C PHE A 250 -10.96 10.34 -2.47
N ILE A 251 -10.82 11.38 -3.31
CA ILE A 251 -11.96 12.21 -3.71
C ILE A 251 -13.03 11.43 -4.50
N ASN A 252 -12.62 10.39 -5.22
CA ASN A 252 -13.50 9.51 -5.98
C ASN A 252 -13.88 8.23 -5.21
N GLN A 253 -13.55 8.12 -3.91
CA GLN A 253 -13.85 6.94 -3.06
C GLN A 253 -13.39 5.62 -3.69
N GLY A 254 -12.27 5.65 -4.45
CA GLY A 254 -11.74 4.50 -5.16
C GLY A 254 -12.70 3.85 -6.16
N TRP A 255 -13.76 4.54 -6.57
CA TRP A 255 -14.86 4.01 -7.40
C TRP A 255 -15.50 2.74 -6.81
N MET A 256 -15.54 2.65 -5.48
CA MET A 256 -16.14 1.58 -4.70
C MET A 256 -17.30 2.12 -3.85
N GLU A 257 -18.21 1.26 -3.47
CA GLU A 257 -19.21 1.57 -2.45
C GLU A 257 -18.56 1.56 -1.05
N ASP A 258 -19.05 2.41 -0.15
CA ASP A 258 -18.53 2.50 1.20
C ASP A 258 -18.72 1.15 1.94
N GLY A 259 -17.64 0.59 2.47
CA GLY A 259 -17.64 -0.73 3.13
C GLY A 259 -17.54 -1.95 2.19
N GLN A 260 -17.54 -1.77 0.87
CA GLN A 260 -17.58 -2.85 -0.12
C GLN A 260 -16.60 -3.99 0.17
N LEU A 261 -15.32 -3.69 0.47
CA LEU A 261 -14.28 -4.71 0.65
C LEU A 261 -14.45 -5.51 1.95
N ILE A 262 -15.04 -4.93 2.98
CA ILE A 262 -15.36 -5.65 4.21
C ILE A 262 -16.59 -6.55 4.00
N ASP A 263 -17.61 -6.03 3.34
CA ASP A 263 -18.86 -6.77 3.09
C ASP A 263 -18.62 -7.95 2.14
N ASN A 264 -17.78 -7.77 1.13
CA ASN A 264 -17.42 -8.81 0.16
C ASN A 264 -16.34 -9.79 0.65
N ALA A 265 -15.73 -9.59 1.83
CA ALA A 265 -14.70 -10.50 2.36
C ALA A 265 -15.18 -11.96 2.50
N THR A 266 -16.51 -12.19 2.52
CA THR A 266 -17.11 -13.53 2.46
C THR A 266 -16.77 -14.28 1.19
N ILE A 267 -16.50 -13.60 0.07
CA ILE A 267 -16.04 -14.22 -1.19
C ILE A 267 -14.71 -14.95 -0.97
N LEU A 268 -13.80 -14.36 -0.18
CA LEU A 268 -12.50 -14.97 0.14
C LEU A 268 -12.69 -16.27 0.95
N GLU A 269 -13.62 -16.26 1.90
CA GLU A 269 -13.98 -17.40 2.72
C GLU A 269 -14.61 -18.51 1.86
N GLU A 270 -15.58 -18.18 1.02
CA GLU A 270 -16.30 -19.11 0.14
C GLU A 270 -15.38 -19.80 -0.87
N HIS A 271 -14.35 -19.10 -1.35
CA HIS A 271 -13.34 -19.67 -2.26
C HIS A 271 -12.17 -20.34 -1.51
N GLY A 272 -12.20 -20.36 -0.18
CA GLY A 272 -11.18 -20.99 0.65
C GLY A 272 -9.78 -20.38 0.46
N ILE A 273 -9.70 -19.07 0.18
CA ILE A 273 -8.44 -18.34 0.01
C ILE A 273 -7.80 -18.14 1.38
N PRO A 274 -6.59 -18.67 1.63
CA PRO A 274 -5.88 -18.42 2.88
C PRO A 274 -5.48 -16.94 2.99
N GLY A 275 -5.66 -16.35 4.17
CA GLY A 275 -5.26 -14.98 4.45
C GLY A 275 -4.32 -14.86 5.63
N MET A 276 -3.23 -14.11 5.44
CA MET A 276 -2.28 -13.72 6.48
C MET A 276 -2.27 -12.19 6.59
N ILE A 277 -2.65 -11.67 7.75
CA ILE A 277 -2.77 -10.24 8.01
C ILE A 277 -1.79 -9.85 9.11
N VAL A 278 -0.96 -8.85 8.87
CA VAL A 278 -0.08 -8.24 9.87
C VAL A 278 -0.48 -6.79 10.09
N GLN A 279 -0.76 -6.42 11.33
CA GLN A 279 -1.24 -5.07 11.66
C GLN A 279 -0.46 -4.48 12.83
N GLY A 280 0.05 -3.26 12.68
CA GLY A 280 0.65 -2.52 13.79
C GLY A 280 -0.39 -2.15 14.84
N ARG A 281 -0.06 -2.33 16.13
CA ARG A 281 -0.96 -1.96 17.23
C ARG A 281 -1.22 -0.45 17.28
N TYR A 282 -0.22 0.33 16.95
CA TYR A 282 -0.23 1.78 17.02
C TYR A 282 -0.25 2.43 15.62
N ASP A 283 -0.78 1.70 14.64
CA ASP A 283 -1.00 2.21 13.29
C ASP A 283 -2.07 3.33 13.35
N VAL A 284 -1.61 4.56 13.13
CA VAL A 284 -2.44 5.77 13.13
C VAL A 284 -2.94 6.09 11.72
N VAL A 285 -2.21 5.67 10.69
CA VAL A 285 -2.61 5.86 9.29
C VAL A 285 -3.81 4.97 8.96
N CYS A 286 -3.68 3.66 9.22
CA CYS A 286 -4.74 2.66 9.04
C CYS A 286 -5.04 1.97 10.37
N PRO A 287 -5.96 2.50 11.18
CA PRO A 287 -6.21 1.99 12.52
C PRO A 287 -6.53 0.50 12.55
N MET A 288 -6.03 -0.18 13.56
CA MET A 288 -6.20 -1.62 13.79
C MET A 288 -7.66 -2.11 13.71
N LYS A 289 -8.61 -1.19 13.89
CA LYS A 289 -10.06 -1.48 13.79
C LYS A 289 -10.42 -2.08 12.43
N THR A 290 -9.87 -1.53 11.32
CA THR A 290 -10.14 -2.03 9.96
C THR A 290 -9.62 -3.47 9.76
N ALA A 291 -8.40 -3.76 10.22
CA ALA A 291 -7.87 -5.12 10.16
C ALA A 291 -8.69 -6.11 10.99
N TRP A 292 -9.21 -5.66 12.13
CA TRP A 292 -10.09 -6.45 12.97
C TRP A 292 -11.43 -6.75 12.28
N ASP A 293 -12.03 -5.75 11.63
CA ASP A 293 -13.28 -5.91 10.90
C ASP A 293 -13.11 -6.88 9.73
N LEU A 294 -12.06 -6.73 8.94
CA LEU A 294 -11.73 -7.65 7.86
C LEU A 294 -11.59 -9.09 8.37
N HIS A 295 -10.78 -9.31 9.41
CA HIS A 295 -10.59 -10.63 10.00
C HIS A 295 -11.90 -11.24 10.53
N ARG A 296 -12.79 -10.44 11.09
CA ARG A 296 -14.11 -10.90 11.56
C ARG A 296 -15.04 -11.35 10.42
N ASN A 297 -14.92 -10.73 9.25
CA ASN A 297 -15.69 -11.10 8.05
C ASN A 297 -14.97 -12.16 7.18
N TRP A 298 -13.74 -12.49 7.53
CA TRP A 298 -12.94 -13.54 6.89
C TRP A 298 -12.28 -14.44 7.97
N PRO A 299 -13.08 -15.31 8.63
CA PRO A 299 -12.67 -16.06 9.82
C PRO A 299 -11.51 -17.03 9.60
N SER A 300 -11.33 -17.55 8.37
CA SER A 300 -10.20 -18.43 8.03
C SER A 300 -8.88 -17.67 7.89
N SER A 301 -8.89 -16.32 7.86
CA SER A 301 -7.66 -15.53 7.88
C SER A 301 -6.93 -15.62 9.22
N LYS A 302 -5.62 -15.41 9.21
CA LYS A 302 -4.80 -15.26 10.42
C LYS A 302 -4.45 -13.79 10.61
N LEU A 303 -4.70 -13.25 11.80
CA LEU A 303 -4.34 -11.88 12.16
C LEU A 303 -3.23 -11.88 13.21
N SER A 304 -2.08 -11.32 12.88
CA SER A 304 -0.98 -11.01 13.80
C SER A 304 -0.92 -9.52 14.09
N ILE A 305 -0.82 -9.16 15.37
CA ILE A 305 -0.74 -7.77 15.82
C ILE A 305 0.69 -7.50 16.26
N SER A 306 1.42 -6.65 15.53
CA SER A 306 2.73 -6.14 15.91
C SER A 306 2.56 -5.15 17.06
N LYS A 307 2.99 -5.56 18.28
CA LYS A 307 2.65 -4.86 19.53
C LYS A 307 3.40 -3.53 19.74
N ASP A 308 4.47 -3.33 18.99
CA ASP A 308 5.45 -2.25 19.08
C ASP A 308 5.71 -1.62 17.71
N ALA A 309 4.69 -1.55 16.86
CA ALA A 309 4.77 -0.99 15.53
C ALA A 309 3.58 -0.07 15.20
N GLY A 310 3.84 0.89 14.34
CA GLY A 310 2.87 1.75 13.66
C GLY A 310 2.46 1.16 12.31
N HIS A 311 2.46 2.03 11.28
CA HIS A 311 2.04 1.69 9.93
C HIS A 311 3.16 1.09 9.07
N ALA A 312 4.40 1.56 9.23
CA ALA A 312 5.47 1.26 8.28
C ALA A 312 5.84 -0.23 8.22
N MET A 313 5.98 -0.75 7.00
CA MET A 313 6.38 -2.14 6.76
C MET A 313 7.77 -2.44 7.33
N GLY A 314 8.68 -1.46 7.31
CA GLY A 314 10.08 -1.59 7.75
C GLY A 314 10.26 -1.74 9.26
N GLU A 315 9.24 -1.53 10.07
CA GLU A 315 9.32 -1.73 11.51
C GLU A 315 9.58 -3.21 11.84
N SER A 316 10.58 -3.47 12.69
CA SER A 316 11.21 -4.79 12.86
C SER A 316 10.22 -5.93 13.12
N THR A 317 9.24 -5.72 13.99
CA THR A 317 8.23 -6.75 14.32
C THR A 317 7.26 -6.99 13.18
N THR A 318 6.86 -5.95 12.45
CA THR A 318 5.99 -6.05 11.27
C THR A 318 6.71 -6.78 10.14
N MET A 319 7.93 -6.35 9.78
CA MET A 319 8.74 -6.99 8.74
C MET A 319 8.99 -8.46 9.06
N SER A 320 9.42 -8.76 10.29
CA SER A 320 9.68 -10.14 10.72
C SER A 320 8.44 -11.03 10.66
N GLN A 321 7.27 -10.49 10.98
CA GLN A 321 6.04 -11.27 10.94
C GLN A 321 5.54 -11.50 9.51
N LEU A 322 5.69 -10.51 8.62
CA LEU A 322 5.40 -10.67 7.19
C LEU A 322 6.26 -11.77 6.58
N THR A 323 7.57 -11.77 6.87
CA THR A 323 8.49 -12.79 6.37
C THR A 323 8.12 -14.19 6.88
N ARG A 324 7.79 -14.35 8.18
CA ARG A 324 7.33 -15.64 8.72
C ARG A 324 6.02 -16.11 8.07
N TYR A 325 5.10 -15.20 7.81
CA TYR A 325 3.85 -15.55 7.14
C TYR A 325 4.06 -15.91 5.67
N ALA A 326 5.01 -15.29 4.99
CA ALA A 326 5.41 -15.72 3.64
C ALA A 326 6.00 -17.14 3.65
N ASP A 327 6.84 -17.47 4.63
CA ASP A 327 7.38 -18.84 4.78
C ASP A 327 6.27 -19.86 5.07
N GLU A 328 5.35 -19.53 5.98
CA GLU A 328 4.20 -20.38 6.29
C GLU A 328 3.29 -20.62 5.08
N LEU A 329 3.09 -19.59 4.24
CA LEU A 329 2.34 -19.73 2.98
C LEU A 329 3.07 -20.65 2.00
N ALA A 330 4.39 -20.55 1.88
CA ALA A 330 5.16 -21.46 1.02
C ALA A 330 5.00 -22.92 1.45
N GLU A 331 5.07 -23.19 2.75
CA GLU A 331 4.84 -24.53 3.30
C GLU A 331 3.41 -25.02 3.03
N LEU A 332 2.42 -24.19 3.27
CA LEU A 332 1.00 -24.52 3.05
C LEU A 332 0.70 -24.84 1.59
N LEU A 333 1.25 -24.06 0.65
CA LEU A 333 1.01 -24.22 -0.78
C LEU A 333 1.75 -25.44 -1.36
N SER A 334 2.96 -25.74 -0.84
CA SER A 334 3.72 -26.94 -1.25
C SER A 334 3.06 -28.25 -0.86
N GLN A 335 2.23 -28.26 0.20
CA GLN A 335 1.49 -29.46 0.64
C GLN A 335 0.23 -29.73 -0.19
N LYS A 336 -0.22 -28.75 -0.98
CA LYS A 336 -1.44 -28.85 -1.81
C LYS A 336 -1.14 -29.15 -3.29
N SER A 337 0.14 -29.10 -3.68
CA SER A 337 0.65 -29.44 -5.03
C SER A 337 0.97 -30.93 -5.12
#